data_e5113bdbd621b7fe5dce45816c684c66
#
_entry.id   e5113bdbd621b7fe5dce45816c684c66
#
_cell.length_a   1.000
_cell.length_b   1.000
_cell.length_c   1.000
_cell.angle_alpha   90.00
_cell.angle_beta   90.00
_cell.angle_gamma   90.00
#
_symmetry.space_group_name_H-M   'P 1'
#
loop_
_entity.id
_entity.type
_entity.pdbx_description
1 polymer ?
#
loop_
_entity_poly.entity_id
_entity_poly.type
_entity_poly.pdbx_seq_one_letter_code
_entity_poly.pdbx_strand_id
1 'polypeptide(L)'
;EEIAQNQESGRDQGHAMMSIAVTANLCQMAYTLFQYNPAVTQLDFFAAKDNAIMKMGEYTALFNLRNGSDQLNAAGSWLATKEQMPFNRYEYCVDCSCADKNHGAIHTAVADDNGRGNLRPGWEILFNHYAKVKKLGSGYKYAKMAADKMRPEGGVDGGSRYGTNSGAFDQLGWGTLMLYRE
;
A
#
# COMPACT_ATOMS: atom_id res chain seq x y z
N GLU A 1 9.70 -11.85 -8.85
CA GLU A 1 10.12 -10.51 -8.39
C GLU A 1 9.60 -10.25 -6.97
N GLU A 2 10.40 -9.57 -6.16
CA GLU A 2 10.02 -9.24 -4.77
C GLU A 2 9.14 -7.99 -4.67
N ILE A 3 9.08 -7.20 -5.72
CA ILE A 3 8.40 -5.90 -5.78
C ILE A 3 7.53 -5.83 -7.03
N ALA A 4 6.35 -5.25 -6.91
CA ALA A 4 5.44 -4.95 -8.02
C ALA A 4 5.04 -3.47 -8.00
N GLN A 5 4.96 -2.86 -9.17
CA GLN A 5 4.56 -1.46 -9.29
C GLN A 5 3.08 -1.29 -9.00
N ASN A 6 2.75 -0.27 -8.20
CA ASN A 6 1.38 0.19 -8.00
C ASN A 6 0.93 1.03 -9.20
N GLN A 7 -0.32 0.86 -9.66
CA GLN A 7 -0.87 1.61 -10.78
C GLN A 7 -0.80 3.13 -10.58
N GLU A 8 -0.96 3.62 -9.37
CA GLU A 8 -0.93 5.04 -9.05
C GLU A 8 0.48 5.59 -8.75
N SER A 9 1.50 4.75 -8.79
CA SER A 9 2.85 5.10 -8.33
C SER A 9 3.51 6.23 -9.13
N GLY A 10 3.15 6.40 -10.38
CA GLY A 10 3.65 7.48 -11.23
C GLY A 10 2.78 8.74 -11.20
N ARG A 11 1.59 8.68 -10.60
CA ARG A 11 0.67 9.81 -10.49
C ARG A 11 0.98 10.67 -9.26
N ASP A 12 0.79 10.12 -8.08
CA ASP A 12 1.17 10.71 -6.80
C ASP A 12 1.14 9.67 -5.68
N GLN A 13 1.82 9.97 -4.59
CA GLN A 13 1.96 9.01 -3.49
C GLN A 13 0.72 8.93 -2.60
N GLY A 14 -0.11 9.97 -2.57
CA GLY A 14 -1.39 9.94 -1.87
C GLY A 14 -2.31 8.86 -2.44
N HIS A 15 -2.44 8.80 -3.77
CA HIS A 15 -3.22 7.77 -4.47
C HIS A 15 -2.56 6.39 -4.40
N ALA A 16 -1.22 6.33 -4.49
CA ALA A 16 -0.52 5.07 -4.34
C ALA A 16 -0.80 4.42 -2.97
N MET A 17 -0.78 5.20 -1.90
CA MET A 17 -1.09 4.71 -0.57
C MET A 17 -2.57 4.42 -0.34
N MET A 18 -3.46 5.21 -0.94
CA MET A 18 -4.88 4.90 -0.95
C MET A 18 -5.15 3.53 -1.59
N SER A 19 -4.48 3.23 -2.70
CA SER A 19 -4.60 1.93 -3.37
C SER A 19 -4.20 0.77 -2.46
N ILE A 20 -3.12 0.90 -1.69
CA ILE A 20 -2.72 -0.12 -0.70
C ILE A 20 -3.81 -0.31 0.34
N ALA A 21 -4.30 0.76 0.95
CA ALA A 21 -5.27 0.68 2.03
C ALA A 21 -6.61 0.08 1.56
N VAL A 22 -7.14 0.54 0.42
CA VAL A 22 -8.38 0.02 -0.15
C VAL A 22 -8.22 -1.46 -0.54
N THR A 23 -7.10 -1.80 -1.18
CA THR A 23 -6.86 -3.18 -1.62
C THR A 23 -6.66 -4.12 -0.43
N ALA A 24 -5.93 -3.71 0.61
CA ALA A 24 -5.76 -4.52 1.81
C ALA A 24 -7.10 -4.81 2.50
N ASN A 25 -7.96 -3.80 2.65
CA ASN A 25 -9.30 -3.97 3.19
C ASN A 25 -10.16 -4.91 2.32
N LEU A 26 -10.17 -4.71 1.00
CA LEU A 26 -10.91 -5.57 0.07
C LEU A 26 -10.44 -7.02 0.16
N CYS A 27 -9.12 -7.25 0.14
CA CYS A 27 -8.56 -8.59 0.25
C CYS A 27 -8.95 -9.25 1.58
N GLN A 28 -8.91 -8.51 2.68
CA GLN A 28 -9.28 -9.03 3.99
C GLN A 28 -10.78 -9.36 4.08
N MET A 29 -11.64 -8.50 3.55
CA MET A 29 -13.09 -8.77 3.51
C MET A 29 -13.38 -10.03 2.69
N ALA A 30 -12.77 -10.15 1.51
CA ALA A 30 -12.92 -11.32 0.65
C ALA A 30 -12.39 -12.60 1.32
N TYR A 31 -11.24 -12.51 1.97
CA TYR A 31 -10.64 -13.63 2.70
C TYR A 31 -11.52 -14.07 3.88
N THR A 32 -12.07 -13.15 4.63
CA THR A 32 -13.01 -13.43 5.73
C THR A 32 -14.26 -14.12 5.20
N LEU A 33 -14.83 -13.63 4.09
CA LEU A 33 -15.98 -14.28 3.45
C LEU A 33 -15.67 -15.71 3.02
N PHE A 34 -14.48 -15.92 2.42
CA PHE A 34 -14.00 -17.25 2.02
C PHE A 34 -13.90 -18.22 3.22
N GLN A 35 -13.37 -17.77 4.36
CA GLN A 35 -13.26 -18.60 5.57
C GLN A 35 -14.62 -19.06 6.12
N TYR A 36 -15.65 -18.22 6.00
CA TYR A 36 -16.98 -18.51 6.55
C TYR A 36 -17.95 -19.13 5.55
N ASN A 37 -17.61 -19.14 4.28
CA ASN A 37 -18.44 -19.74 3.24
C ASN A 37 -17.62 -20.65 2.33
N PRO A 38 -17.53 -21.96 2.64
CA PRO A 38 -16.73 -22.91 1.83
C PRO A 38 -17.19 -23.04 0.38
N ALA A 39 -18.40 -22.61 0.03
CA ALA A 39 -18.88 -22.58 -1.34
C ALA A 39 -18.20 -21.48 -2.19
N VAL A 40 -17.55 -20.52 -1.54
CA VAL A 40 -16.84 -19.40 -2.19
C VAL A 40 -15.33 -19.71 -2.20
N THR A 41 -14.93 -20.69 -2.97
CA THR A 41 -13.60 -21.32 -2.89
C THR A 41 -12.44 -20.51 -3.52
N GLN A 42 -12.62 -19.29 -3.98
CA GLN A 42 -11.58 -18.58 -4.77
C GLN A 42 -11.40 -17.09 -4.45
N LEU A 43 -11.73 -16.67 -3.24
CA LEU A 43 -11.59 -15.26 -2.86
C LEU A 43 -10.32 -14.93 -2.05
N ASP A 44 -9.28 -15.76 -2.10
CA ASP A 44 -7.98 -15.39 -1.55
C ASP A 44 -7.22 -14.49 -2.52
N PHE A 45 -7.61 -13.23 -2.54
CA PHE A 45 -6.95 -12.22 -3.36
C PHE A 45 -5.52 -11.91 -2.87
N PHE A 46 -5.20 -12.18 -1.63
CA PHE A 46 -3.82 -12.06 -1.15
C PHE A 46 -2.85 -13.03 -1.86
N ALA A 47 -3.34 -14.21 -2.25
CA ALA A 47 -2.54 -15.17 -2.99
C ALA A 47 -2.41 -14.85 -4.48
N ALA A 48 -3.24 -13.95 -5.00
CA ALA A 48 -3.31 -13.69 -6.43
C ALA A 48 -1.95 -13.28 -7.01
N LYS A 49 -1.62 -13.84 -8.19
CA LYS A 49 -0.39 -13.52 -8.93
C LYS A 49 0.88 -13.57 -8.06
N ASP A 50 1.03 -14.64 -7.31
CA ASP A 50 2.18 -14.86 -6.44
C ASP A 50 2.36 -13.70 -5.44
N ASN A 51 1.32 -13.44 -4.66
CA ASN A 51 1.29 -12.39 -3.64
C ASN A 51 1.57 -10.97 -4.20
N ALA A 52 1.03 -10.64 -5.35
CA ALA A 52 1.26 -9.34 -6.00
C ALA A 52 0.91 -8.15 -5.11
N ILE A 53 -0.10 -8.28 -4.24
CA ILE A 53 -0.50 -7.24 -3.29
C ILE A 53 0.61 -6.95 -2.27
N MET A 54 1.29 -8.00 -1.78
CA MET A 54 2.45 -7.83 -0.90
C MET A 54 3.58 -7.07 -1.63
N LYS A 55 3.89 -7.50 -2.85
CA LYS A 55 4.95 -6.89 -3.66
C LYS A 55 4.65 -5.42 -3.99
N MET A 56 3.38 -5.10 -4.25
CA MET A 56 2.91 -3.73 -4.41
C MET A 56 3.06 -2.92 -3.12
N GLY A 57 2.75 -3.51 -1.99
CA GLY A 57 2.97 -2.91 -0.67
C GLY A 57 4.44 -2.62 -0.41
N GLU A 58 5.33 -3.57 -0.66
CA GLU A 58 6.78 -3.40 -0.51
C GLU A 58 7.31 -2.24 -1.37
N TYR A 59 6.89 -2.18 -2.64
CA TYR A 59 7.25 -1.09 -3.55
C TYR A 59 6.79 0.28 -3.02
N THR A 60 5.52 0.38 -2.64
CA THR A 60 4.94 1.64 -2.17
C THR A 60 5.56 2.07 -0.83
N ALA A 61 5.75 1.14 0.09
CA ALA A 61 6.37 1.43 1.39
C ALA A 61 7.85 1.84 1.25
N LEU A 62 8.63 1.14 0.43
CA LEU A 62 10.03 1.49 0.19
C LEU A 62 10.19 2.94 -0.23
N PHE A 63 9.35 3.43 -1.13
CA PHE A 63 9.44 4.81 -1.60
C PHE A 63 8.95 5.85 -0.59
N ASN A 64 8.02 5.47 0.29
CA ASN A 64 7.35 6.39 1.21
C ASN A 64 7.90 6.37 2.64
N LEU A 65 8.88 5.54 2.94
CA LEU A 65 9.50 5.46 4.26
C LEU A 65 10.80 6.25 4.33
N ARG A 66 11.09 6.73 5.54
CA ARG A 66 12.35 7.42 5.88
C ARG A 66 13.15 6.61 6.88
N ASN A 67 14.46 6.82 6.89
CA ASN A 67 15.36 6.29 7.92
C ASN A 67 15.17 7.02 9.26
N GLY A 68 15.31 6.30 10.35
CA GLY A 68 15.69 6.84 11.65
C GLY A 68 14.57 7.47 12.47
N SER A 69 13.30 7.20 12.21
CA SER A 69 12.25 7.73 13.06
C SER A 69 11.00 6.85 13.10
N ASP A 70 10.50 6.66 14.32
CA ASP A 70 9.24 5.97 14.59
C ASP A 70 8.00 6.89 14.41
N GLN A 71 8.19 8.15 14.04
CA GLN A 71 7.11 9.11 13.84
C GLN A 71 6.79 9.31 12.36
N LEU A 72 5.52 9.38 12.04
CA LEU A 72 4.99 9.91 10.79
C LEU A 72 5.55 11.33 10.61
N ASN A 73 6.10 11.77 9.59
CA ASN A 73 6.67 13.11 9.34
C ASN A 73 8.03 13.41 9.99
N ALA A 74 8.74 12.42 10.49
CA ALA A 74 10.03 12.72 11.07
C ALA A 74 11.09 13.07 10.04
N ALA A 75 11.99 13.93 10.46
CA ALA A 75 13.18 14.31 9.70
C ALA A 75 14.13 13.10 9.55
N GLY A 76 14.31 12.65 8.34
CA GLY A 76 15.21 11.56 7.98
C GLY A 76 15.32 11.45 6.47
N SER A 77 16.40 10.86 5.96
CA SER A 77 16.55 10.59 4.55
C SER A 77 15.53 9.52 4.10
N TRP A 78 15.01 9.67 2.91
CA TRP A 78 14.18 8.64 2.28
C TRP A 78 14.94 7.32 2.13
N LEU A 79 14.24 6.19 2.27
CA LEU A 79 14.85 4.86 2.07
C LEU A 79 15.25 4.64 0.62
N ALA A 80 14.53 5.22 -0.32
CA ALA A 80 14.87 5.16 -1.73
C ALA A 80 14.62 6.51 -2.41
N THR A 81 15.44 6.86 -3.39
CA THR A 81 15.19 7.97 -4.33
C THR A 81 14.41 7.46 -5.54
N LYS A 82 13.92 8.36 -6.39
CA LYS A 82 13.24 7.99 -7.64
C LYS A 82 14.13 7.12 -8.54
N GLU A 83 15.42 7.46 -8.60
CA GLU A 83 16.41 6.77 -9.40
C GLU A 83 16.73 5.36 -8.89
N GLN A 84 16.51 5.13 -7.60
CA GLN A 84 16.72 3.84 -6.95
C GLN A 84 15.50 2.91 -7.04
N MET A 85 14.36 3.42 -7.50
CA MET A 85 13.19 2.58 -7.66
C MET A 85 13.36 1.63 -8.86
N PRO A 86 12.89 0.37 -8.74
CA PRO A 86 13.20 -0.66 -9.73
C PRO A 86 12.53 -0.48 -11.09
N PHE A 87 11.52 0.37 -11.18
CA PHE A 87 10.83 0.66 -12.43
C PHE A 87 11.07 2.10 -12.85
N ASN A 88 11.48 2.33 -14.08
CA ASN A 88 11.81 3.64 -14.61
C ASN A 88 10.80 4.16 -15.63
N ARG A 89 9.69 3.46 -15.79
CA ARG A 89 8.60 3.84 -16.70
C ARG A 89 7.26 3.49 -16.09
N TYR A 90 6.34 4.41 -16.23
CA TYR A 90 4.95 4.24 -15.84
C TYR A 90 4.05 4.68 -16.99
N GLU A 91 3.17 3.81 -17.44
CA GLU A 91 2.12 4.13 -18.41
C GLU A 91 0.77 4.16 -17.69
N TYR A 92 0.16 5.33 -17.67
CA TYR A 92 -1.13 5.51 -17.02
C TYR A 92 -2.32 5.29 -17.98
N CYS A 93 -2.14 5.47 -19.28
CA CYS A 93 -3.22 5.41 -20.26
C CYS A 93 -3.15 4.15 -21.11
N VAL A 94 -4.25 3.40 -21.12
CA VAL A 94 -4.45 2.26 -22.04
C VAL A 94 -4.97 2.72 -23.40
N ASP A 95 -5.64 3.88 -23.47
CA ASP A 95 -6.12 4.50 -24.70
C ASP A 95 -5.69 5.96 -24.74
N CYS A 96 -4.61 6.22 -25.46
CA CYS A 96 -4.06 7.54 -25.64
C CYS A 96 -4.83 8.43 -26.63
N SER A 97 -6.03 8.03 -27.03
CA SER A 97 -6.93 8.84 -27.86
C SER A 97 -7.67 9.91 -27.06
N CYS A 98 -7.66 9.85 -25.75
CA CYS A 98 -8.27 10.89 -24.92
C CYS A 98 -7.44 12.18 -25.01
N ALA A 99 -8.07 13.25 -25.42
CA ALA A 99 -7.47 14.58 -25.57
C ALA A 99 -7.08 15.23 -24.25
N ASP A 100 -7.36 14.60 -23.13
CA ASP A 100 -6.94 15.05 -21.80
C ASP A 100 -5.47 14.69 -21.58
N LYS A 101 -4.63 15.70 -21.59
CA LYS A 101 -3.19 15.59 -21.39
C LYS A 101 -2.79 14.94 -20.06
N ASN A 102 -3.71 14.82 -19.12
CA ASN A 102 -3.48 14.18 -17.84
C ASN A 102 -3.73 12.67 -17.86
N HIS A 103 -4.40 12.15 -18.88
CA HIS A 103 -4.75 10.75 -18.99
C HIS A 103 -3.89 9.94 -19.97
N GLY A 104 -2.94 10.55 -20.61
CA GLY A 104 -2.11 9.88 -21.63
C GLY A 104 -0.61 10.12 -21.47
N ALA A 105 -0.19 10.70 -20.35
CA ALA A 105 1.23 10.97 -20.15
C ALA A 105 1.98 9.68 -19.83
N ILE A 106 2.97 9.35 -20.67
CA ILE A 106 3.99 8.40 -20.27
C ILE A 106 4.86 9.11 -19.24
N HIS A 107 4.75 8.71 -18.00
CA HIS A 107 5.61 9.20 -16.95
C HIS A 107 6.96 8.49 -17.05
N THR A 108 8.01 9.25 -17.29
CA THR A 108 9.39 8.75 -17.29
C THR A 108 9.92 8.57 -15.87
N ALA A 109 9.27 9.18 -14.87
CA ALA A 109 9.56 8.99 -13.46
C ALA A 109 8.57 7.99 -12.86
N VAL A 110 9.10 7.02 -12.16
CA VAL A 110 8.31 5.93 -11.57
C VAL A 110 7.44 6.40 -10.41
N ALA A 111 7.82 7.48 -9.76
CA ALA A 111 7.14 7.98 -8.58
C ALA A 111 7.18 9.51 -8.54
N ASP A 112 6.07 10.09 -8.16
CA ASP A 112 5.94 11.51 -7.87
C ASP A 112 6.13 11.74 -6.37
N ASP A 113 6.75 12.87 -5.98
CA ASP A 113 6.93 13.22 -4.57
C ASP A 113 5.69 13.82 -3.91
N ASN A 114 4.65 14.11 -4.70
CA ASN A 114 3.41 14.65 -4.17
C ASN A 114 2.74 13.64 -3.23
N GLY A 115 2.45 14.07 -2.02
CA GLY A 115 1.87 13.22 -0.97
C GLY A 115 2.83 12.17 -0.40
N ARG A 116 4.12 12.22 -0.75
CA ARG A 116 5.12 11.25 -0.29
C ARG A 116 5.27 11.26 1.23
N GLY A 117 5.27 10.09 1.83
CA GLY A 117 5.43 9.90 3.27
C GLY A 117 4.15 10.01 4.10
N ASN A 118 3.04 10.40 3.49
CA ASN A 118 1.73 10.41 4.16
C ASN A 118 1.14 9.00 4.18
N LEU A 119 1.63 8.15 5.06
CA LEU A 119 1.13 6.79 5.21
C LEU A 119 -0.35 6.80 5.59
N ARG A 120 -1.12 5.89 4.99
CA ARG A 120 -2.54 5.67 5.27
C ARG A 120 -2.74 4.32 5.95
N PRO A 121 -3.89 4.05 6.59
CA PRO A 121 -4.19 2.74 7.22
C PRO A 121 -4.20 1.59 6.21
N GLY A 122 -4.10 0.35 6.70
CA GLY A 122 -4.13 -0.87 5.90
C GLY A 122 -2.83 -1.66 5.89
N TRP A 123 -1.74 -1.05 6.35
CA TRP A 123 -0.42 -1.71 6.41
C TRP A 123 -0.39 -2.87 7.40
N GLU A 124 -1.09 -2.75 8.53
CA GLU A 124 -1.14 -3.81 9.53
C GLU A 124 -1.95 -5.01 9.03
N ILE A 125 -3.05 -4.80 8.31
CA ILE A 125 -3.79 -5.87 7.63
C ILE A 125 -2.87 -6.62 6.68
N LEU A 126 -2.18 -5.89 5.82
CA LEU A 126 -1.28 -6.46 4.82
C LEU A 126 -0.15 -7.26 5.47
N PHE A 127 0.55 -6.66 6.43
CA PHE A 127 1.63 -7.32 7.15
C PHE A 127 1.15 -8.56 7.90
N ASN A 128 0.08 -8.45 8.68
CA ASN A 128 -0.44 -9.57 9.49
C ASN A 128 -0.86 -10.73 8.61
N HIS A 129 -1.51 -10.47 7.49
CA HIS A 129 -1.92 -11.55 6.60
C HIS A 129 -0.72 -12.37 6.12
N TYR A 130 0.31 -11.74 5.59
CA TYR A 130 1.47 -12.45 5.07
C TYR A 130 2.38 -13.03 6.15
N ALA A 131 2.58 -12.32 7.26
CA ALA A 131 3.43 -12.79 8.34
C ALA A 131 2.78 -13.86 9.22
N LYS A 132 1.50 -13.69 9.57
CA LYS A 132 0.83 -14.52 10.56
C LYS A 132 -0.09 -15.57 9.94
N VAL A 133 -0.91 -15.20 8.96
CA VAL A 133 -1.84 -16.11 8.32
C VAL A 133 -1.11 -17.00 7.32
N LYS A 134 -0.42 -16.41 6.35
CA LYS A 134 0.36 -17.18 5.36
C LYS A 134 1.71 -17.68 5.89
N LYS A 135 2.18 -17.14 6.99
CA LYS A 135 3.46 -17.52 7.63
C LYS A 135 4.65 -17.47 6.69
N LEU A 136 4.68 -16.49 5.81
CA LEU A 136 5.84 -16.26 4.96
C LEU A 136 7.02 -15.81 5.83
N GLY A 137 8.20 -16.34 5.57
CA GLY A 137 9.41 -15.98 6.32
C GLY A 137 9.99 -14.60 5.95
N SER A 138 9.64 -14.06 4.79
CA SER A 138 10.20 -12.81 4.24
C SER A 138 9.27 -12.19 3.21
N GLY A 139 9.71 -11.07 2.58
CA GLY A 139 9.01 -10.44 1.47
C GLY A 139 8.05 -9.31 1.89
N TYR A 140 7.95 -9.01 3.18
CA TYR A 140 7.07 -7.96 3.72
C TYR A 140 7.82 -6.96 4.63
N LYS A 141 9.10 -6.75 4.36
CA LYS A 141 9.98 -5.91 5.21
C LYS A 141 9.47 -4.48 5.33
N TYR A 142 9.20 -3.84 4.21
CA TYR A 142 8.79 -2.44 4.19
C TYR A 142 7.33 -2.26 4.59
N ALA A 143 6.46 -3.21 4.25
CA ALA A 143 5.09 -3.23 4.75
C ALA A 143 5.04 -3.32 6.28
N LYS A 144 5.93 -4.15 6.88
CA LYS A 144 6.09 -4.19 8.33
C LYS A 144 6.54 -2.86 8.90
N MET A 145 7.56 -2.23 8.31
CA MET A 145 8.03 -0.92 8.75
C MET A 145 6.94 0.15 8.67
N ALA A 146 6.10 0.12 7.63
CA ALA A 146 4.97 1.02 7.49
C ALA A 146 3.92 0.76 8.57
N ALA A 147 3.58 -0.49 8.84
CA ALA A 147 2.68 -0.88 9.93
C ALA A 147 3.20 -0.42 11.30
N ASP A 148 4.48 -0.65 11.58
CA ASP A 148 5.11 -0.23 12.83
C ASP A 148 5.08 1.31 13.01
N LYS A 149 5.23 2.07 11.92
CA LYS A 149 5.13 3.54 11.96
C LYS A 149 3.70 4.04 12.17
N MET A 150 2.71 3.38 11.58
CA MET A 150 1.31 3.75 11.73
C MET A 150 0.76 3.47 13.13
N ARG A 151 1.29 2.46 13.81
CA ARG A 151 0.77 1.99 15.08
C ARG A 151 0.81 3.02 16.21
N PRO A 152 1.86 3.82 16.42
CA PRO A 152 1.90 4.81 17.48
C PRO A 152 0.90 5.96 17.32
N GLU A 153 0.46 6.24 16.09
CA GLU A 153 -0.37 7.40 15.76
C GLU A 153 -1.86 7.23 16.06
N GLY A 154 -2.29 6.10 16.52
CA GLY A 154 -3.70 5.87 16.83
C GLY A 154 -4.01 4.41 17.08
N GLY A 155 -3.02 3.65 17.46
CA GLY A 155 -3.14 2.22 17.66
C GLY A 155 -3.11 1.45 16.34
N VAL A 156 -3.98 0.50 16.21
CA VAL A 156 -4.03 -0.36 15.02
C VAL A 156 -4.36 0.47 13.79
N ASP A 157 -3.48 0.47 12.81
CA ASP A 157 -3.59 1.20 11.54
C ASP A 157 -3.63 2.74 11.65
N GLY A 158 -3.22 3.32 12.79
CA GLY A 158 -3.07 4.77 12.91
C GLY A 158 -4.35 5.57 12.71
N GLY A 159 -5.45 5.12 13.26
CA GLY A 159 -6.82 5.58 12.97
C GLY A 159 -7.13 7.08 13.02
N SER A 160 -6.26 7.93 13.55
CA SER A 160 -6.60 9.34 13.76
C SER A 160 -5.77 10.37 12.98
N ARG A 161 -4.65 9.99 12.37
CA ARG A 161 -3.70 10.95 11.77
C ARG A 161 -3.02 10.48 10.50
N TYR A 162 -3.76 10.06 9.53
CA TYR A 162 -3.15 9.67 8.27
C TYR A 162 -3.22 10.75 7.18
N GLY A 163 -3.27 12.00 7.60
CA GLY A 163 -3.11 13.11 6.69
C GLY A 163 -4.39 13.83 6.28
N THR A 164 -4.19 15.02 5.75
CA THR A 164 -5.23 15.97 5.35
C THR A 164 -5.51 15.96 3.84
N ASN A 165 -4.87 15.07 3.09
CA ASN A 165 -5.04 15.03 1.64
C ASN A 165 -6.36 14.37 1.27
N SER A 166 -7.03 14.96 0.31
CA SER A 166 -8.29 14.57 -0.33
C SER A 166 -8.96 13.34 0.27
N GLY A 167 -9.91 13.54 1.14
CA GLY A 167 -10.63 12.44 1.74
C GLY A 167 -9.92 11.81 2.94
N ALA A 168 -9.35 12.62 3.82
CA ALA A 168 -8.69 12.14 5.05
C ALA A 168 -9.50 11.11 5.86
N PHE A 169 -10.78 10.99 5.60
CA PHE A 169 -11.70 10.07 6.26
C PHE A 169 -12.27 8.99 5.33
N ASP A 170 -11.72 8.83 4.15
CA ASP A 170 -12.17 7.84 3.17
C ASP A 170 -11.67 6.41 3.45
N GLN A 171 -10.89 6.22 4.51
CA GLN A 171 -10.32 4.93 4.87
C GLN A 171 -10.52 4.60 6.35
N LEU A 172 -10.81 3.32 6.58
CA LEU A 172 -11.00 2.81 7.93
C LEU A 172 -9.66 2.70 8.66
N GLY A 173 -9.44 3.58 9.63
CA GLY A 173 -8.25 3.56 10.47
C GLY A 173 -8.14 2.34 11.39
N TRP A 174 -9.20 1.60 11.58
CA TRP A 174 -9.25 0.39 12.43
C TRP A 174 -9.60 -0.87 11.62
N GLY A 175 -9.20 -0.89 10.36
CA GLY A 175 -9.51 -2.03 9.49
C GLY A 175 -9.00 -3.36 10.03
N THR A 176 -7.81 -3.40 10.61
CA THR A 176 -7.27 -4.60 11.25
C THR A 176 -8.13 -5.06 12.41
N LEU A 177 -8.55 -4.14 13.28
CA LEU A 177 -9.40 -4.50 14.43
C LEU A 177 -10.76 -5.03 14.00
N MET A 178 -11.34 -4.46 12.95
CA MET A 178 -12.68 -4.82 12.49
C MET A 178 -12.71 -6.04 11.57
N LEU A 179 -11.72 -6.19 10.73
CA LEU A 179 -11.74 -7.13 9.61
C LEU A 179 -10.77 -8.31 9.76
N TYR A 180 -9.66 -8.10 10.47
CA TYR A 180 -8.65 -9.14 10.62
C TYR A 180 -9.15 -10.28 11.52
N ARG A 181 -8.94 -11.51 11.05
CA ARG A 181 -9.17 -12.75 11.81
C ARG A 181 -7.91 -13.62 11.67
N GLU A 182 -7.51 -14.25 12.75
CA GLU A 182 -6.45 -15.25 12.79
C GLU A 182 -6.92 -16.58 12.18
#